data_47cae45229f805b9bd0fb5ffe7e098b2
#
_entry.id   47cae45229f805b9bd0fb5ffe7e098b2
#
_cell.length_a   1.000
_cell.length_b   1.000
_cell.length_c   1.000
_cell.angle_alpha   90.00
_cell.angle_beta   90.00
_cell.angle_gamma   90.00
#
_symmetry.space_group_name_H-M   'P 1'
#
loop_
_entity.id
_entity.type
_entity.pdbx_description
1 polymer ?
#
loop_
_entity_poly.entity_id
_entity_poly.type
_entity_poly.pdbx_seq_one_letter_code
_entity_poly.pdbx_strand_id
1 'polypeptide(L)'
;GASSANQGSTGCHVNQTNGRITPIEILETEYPLRITEFSVLKNTGGRGLFSGGDAFRRVYQSLADGILLSIRSSRHQIPPRGVVGGEDGKPGRAILNPDREPKLLSSREVNIPIDFGESFALETPSGGGCGESSESINGTKSVA
;
A
#
# COMPACT_ATOMS: atom_id res chain seq x y z
N GLY A 1 -0.34 -6.81 -9.90
CA GLY A 1 0.67 -6.35 -10.85
C GLY A 1 0.14 -6.28 -12.27
N ALA A 2 0.90 -5.67 -13.15
CA ALA A 2 0.62 -5.67 -14.59
C ALA A 2 0.96 -7.02 -15.22
N SER A 3 0.43 -7.26 -16.42
CA SER A 3 0.75 -8.42 -17.25
C SER A 3 1.20 -7.97 -18.64
N SER A 4 1.63 -8.91 -19.49
CA SER A 4 2.00 -8.61 -20.88
C SER A 4 0.84 -8.15 -21.78
N ALA A 5 -0.38 -8.18 -21.28
CA ALA A 5 -1.58 -7.81 -22.04
C ALA A 5 -2.42 -6.71 -21.36
N ASN A 6 -2.25 -6.47 -20.05
CA ASN A 6 -3.11 -5.56 -19.31
C ASN A 6 -2.38 -4.81 -18.21
N GLN A 7 -2.85 -3.60 -17.94
CA GLN A 7 -2.43 -2.84 -16.77
C GLN A 7 -2.85 -3.54 -15.48
N GLY A 8 -2.10 -3.31 -14.41
CA GLY A 8 -2.43 -3.80 -13.08
C GLY A 8 -3.71 -3.17 -12.55
N SER A 9 -4.62 -4.01 -12.06
CA SER A 9 -5.85 -3.52 -11.43
C SER A 9 -5.54 -2.94 -10.05
N THR A 10 -6.09 -1.76 -9.77
CA THR A 10 -6.02 -1.13 -8.45
C THR A 10 -7.15 -1.69 -7.57
N GLY A 11 -6.81 -2.13 -6.36
CA GLY A 11 -7.77 -2.62 -5.37
C GLY A 11 -8.37 -4.01 -5.64
N CYS A 12 -7.79 -4.77 -6.55
CA CYS A 12 -8.25 -6.13 -6.84
C CYS A 12 -7.42 -7.17 -6.08
N HIS A 13 -8.07 -8.04 -5.35
CA HIS A 13 -7.46 -9.25 -4.83
C HIS A 13 -7.23 -10.27 -5.94
N VAL A 14 -6.21 -11.10 -5.78
CA VAL A 14 -6.04 -12.29 -6.64
C VAL A 14 -7.12 -13.32 -6.33
N ASN A 15 -7.46 -14.14 -7.31
CA ASN A 15 -8.51 -15.17 -7.19
C ASN A 15 -8.35 -16.06 -5.95
N GLN A 16 -7.12 -16.39 -5.59
CA GLN A 16 -6.82 -17.26 -4.47
C GLN A 16 -7.17 -16.66 -3.11
N THR A 17 -7.02 -15.36 -2.94
CA THR A 17 -7.32 -14.68 -1.67
C THR A 17 -8.74 -14.15 -1.63
N ASN A 18 -9.27 -13.66 -2.74
CA ASN A 18 -10.64 -13.14 -2.94
C ASN A 18 -11.27 -12.52 -1.67
N GLY A 19 -10.41 -11.86 -0.87
CA GLY A 19 -10.81 -11.26 0.40
C GLY A 19 -11.58 -9.97 0.18
N ARG A 20 -12.59 -9.75 1.01
CA ARG A 20 -13.29 -8.46 1.08
C ARG A 20 -12.75 -7.67 2.27
N ILE A 21 -12.70 -6.37 2.13
CA ILE A 21 -12.44 -5.45 3.24
C ILE A 21 -13.69 -5.36 4.11
N THR A 22 -13.53 -5.41 5.43
CA THR A 22 -14.62 -5.11 6.36
C THR A 22 -15.16 -3.71 6.07
N PRO A 23 -16.48 -3.54 5.89
CA PRO A 23 -17.08 -2.23 5.73
C PRO A 23 -16.72 -1.31 6.88
N ILE A 24 -16.55 -0.02 6.59
CA ILE A 24 -16.11 0.98 7.57
C ILE A 24 -17.12 1.07 8.72
N GLU A 25 -18.40 1.05 8.40
CA GLU A 25 -19.50 1.16 9.34
C GLU A 25 -19.50 0.01 10.36
N ILE A 26 -19.23 -1.20 9.90
CA ILE A 26 -19.15 -2.38 10.79
C ILE A 26 -17.93 -2.26 11.69
N LEU A 27 -16.78 -1.85 11.13
CA LEU A 27 -15.55 -1.72 11.91
C LEU A 27 -15.69 -0.65 13.00
N GLU A 28 -16.29 0.50 12.69
CA GLU A 28 -16.51 1.60 13.64
C GLU A 28 -17.59 1.28 14.69
N THR A 29 -18.48 0.33 14.39
CA THR A 29 -19.51 -0.13 15.33
C THR A 29 -18.96 -1.17 16.31
N GLU A 30 -18.09 -2.05 15.84
CA GLU A 30 -17.56 -3.16 16.65
C GLU A 30 -16.32 -2.79 17.47
N TYR A 31 -15.53 -1.82 16.98
CA TYR A 31 -14.26 -1.43 17.59
C TYR A 31 -14.24 0.07 17.90
N PRO A 32 -13.59 0.51 18.97
CA PRO A 32 -13.44 1.93 19.30
C PRO A 32 -12.40 2.59 18.38
N LEU A 33 -12.63 2.52 17.08
CA LEU A 33 -11.81 3.07 16.03
C LEU A 33 -12.64 3.91 15.08
N ARG A 34 -12.05 4.95 14.52
CA ARG A 34 -12.62 5.74 13.42
C ARG A 34 -11.69 5.69 12.22
N ILE A 35 -12.24 5.51 11.03
CA ILE A 35 -11.49 5.62 9.79
C ILE A 35 -11.56 7.05 9.29
N THR A 36 -10.43 7.77 9.39
CA THR A 36 -10.34 9.18 9.01
C THR A 36 -9.94 9.38 7.56
N GLU A 37 -9.32 8.37 6.94
CA GLU A 37 -8.93 8.40 5.54
C GLU A 37 -9.02 7.00 4.93
N PHE A 38 -9.54 6.94 3.70
CA PHE A 38 -9.41 5.78 2.83
C PHE A 38 -9.23 6.28 1.40
N SER A 39 -8.01 6.23 0.89
CA SER A 39 -7.63 6.87 -0.37
C SER A 39 -6.75 5.97 -1.24
N VAL A 40 -6.72 6.26 -2.54
CA VAL A 40 -5.80 5.67 -3.51
C VAL A 40 -4.56 6.55 -3.61
N LEU A 41 -3.39 5.97 -3.40
CA LEU A 41 -2.11 6.63 -3.63
C LEU A 41 -1.76 6.57 -5.13
N LYS A 42 -2.26 7.55 -5.89
CA LYS A 42 -2.10 7.60 -7.35
C LYS A 42 -0.62 7.60 -7.77
N ASN A 43 -0.37 7.00 -8.93
CA ASN A 43 0.96 6.92 -9.55
C ASN A 43 2.00 6.20 -8.67
N THR A 44 1.57 5.25 -7.88
CA THR A 44 2.45 4.42 -7.06
C THR A 44 2.78 3.08 -7.70
N GLY A 45 1.99 2.62 -8.66
CA GLY A 45 2.27 1.43 -9.45
C GLY A 45 3.60 1.53 -10.19
N GLY A 46 4.35 0.43 -10.28
CA GLY A 46 5.57 0.37 -11.08
C GLY A 46 5.28 0.69 -12.55
N ARG A 47 6.14 1.49 -13.17
CA ARG A 47 6.01 1.88 -14.58
C ARG A 47 6.41 0.74 -15.51
N GLY A 48 5.96 0.81 -16.75
CA GLY A 48 6.26 -0.14 -17.81
C GLY A 48 5.39 0.14 -19.02
N LEU A 49 5.43 -0.73 -20.02
CA LEU A 49 4.44 -0.71 -21.11
C LEU A 49 3.03 -0.83 -20.53
N PHE A 50 2.88 -1.65 -19.49
CA PHE A 50 1.70 -1.76 -18.65
C PHE A 50 2.08 -1.44 -17.21
N SER A 51 1.44 -0.43 -16.63
CA SER A 51 1.70 0.00 -15.25
C SER A 51 1.08 -0.96 -14.24
N GLY A 52 1.72 -1.12 -13.09
CA GLY A 52 1.15 -1.80 -11.92
C GLY A 52 -0.05 -1.04 -11.33
N GLY A 53 -0.86 -1.72 -10.54
CA GLY A 53 -1.96 -1.10 -9.80
C GLY A 53 -1.44 -0.22 -8.65
N ASP A 54 -2.17 0.83 -8.34
CA ASP A 54 -1.84 1.78 -7.29
C ASP A 54 -2.06 1.21 -5.87
N ALA A 55 -1.36 1.78 -4.91
CA ALA A 55 -1.50 1.49 -3.49
C ALA A 55 -2.71 2.20 -2.87
N PHE A 56 -3.15 1.70 -1.73
CA PHE A 56 -4.17 2.33 -0.89
C PHE A 56 -3.56 2.81 0.42
N ARG A 57 -4.12 3.90 0.92
CA ARG A 57 -3.86 4.41 2.27
C ARG A 57 -5.14 4.38 3.07
N ARG A 58 -5.06 3.86 4.29
CA ARG A 58 -6.14 3.85 5.27
C ARG A 58 -5.61 4.34 6.60
N VAL A 59 -6.27 5.34 7.18
CA VAL A 59 -5.89 5.91 8.47
C VAL A 59 -6.97 5.58 9.49
N TYR A 60 -6.55 5.08 10.64
CA TYR A 60 -7.39 4.72 11.77
C TYR A 60 -7.05 5.62 12.93
N GLN A 61 -8.04 6.17 13.58
CA GLN A 61 -7.92 6.94 14.83
C GLN A 61 -8.49 6.13 15.97
N SER A 62 -7.78 6.09 17.10
CA SER A 62 -8.29 5.48 18.33
C SER A 62 -9.33 6.36 19.01
N LEU A 63 -10.44 5.76 19.44
CA LEU A 63 -11.51 6.39 20.22
C LEU A 63 -11.49 5.94 21.69
N ALA A 64 -10.47 5.18 22.12
CA ALA A 64 -10.29 4.73 23.50
C ALA A 64 -8.81 4.66 23.86
N ASP A 65 -8.51 4.66 25.14
CA ASP A 65 -7.17 4.41 25.66
C ASP A 65 -6.86 2.91 25.72
N GLY A 66 -5.56 2.57 25.66
CA GLY A 66 -5.07 1.22 25.89
C GLY A 66 -5.40 0.21 24.77
N ILE A 67 -5.70 0.67 23.57
CA ILE A 67 -5.81 -0.23 22.40
C ILE A 67 -4.43 -0.78 22.07
N LEU A 68 -4.36 -2.09 21.84
CA LEU A 68 -3.13 -2.75 21.43
C LEU A 68 -3.14 -3.03 19.92
N LEU A 69 -2.29 -2.35 19.18
CA LEU A 69 -2.07 -2.59 17.76
C LEU A 69 -1.03 -3.69 17.55
N SER A 70 -1.37 -4.68 16.76
CA SER A 70 -0.40 -5.65 16.23
C SER A 70 -0.45 -5.66 14.71
N ILE A 71 0.72 -5.54 14.08
CA ILE A 71 0.87 -5.50 12.63
C ILE A 71 1.54 -6.78 12.16
N ARG A 72 0.93 -7.41 11.18
CA ARG A 72 1.52 -8.52 10.45
C ARG A 72 1.29 -8.32 8.97
N SER A 73 2.33 -7.86 8.30
CA SER A 73 2.26 -7.48 6.89
C SER A 73 3.47 -8.00 6.12
N SER A 74 3.38 -8.01 4.80
CA SER A 74 4.47 -8.39 3.89
C SER A 74 4.75 -7.25 2.91
N ARG A 75 5.84 -7.36 2.17
CA ARG A 75 6.22 -6.39 1.14
C ARG A 75 6.52 -4.97 1.65
N HIS A 76 6.95 -4.83 2.90
CA HIS A 76 7.43 -3.55 3.45
C HIS A 76 8.91 -3.29 3.15
N GLN A 77 9.72 -4.34 3.03
CA GLN A 77 11.16 -4.24 2.74
C GLN A 77 11.46 -4.55 1.27
N ILE A 78 10.79 -5.55 0.73
CA ILE A 78 10.97 -5.99 -0.66
C ILE A 78 9.70 -5.64 -1.42
N PRO A 79 9.73 -4.64 -2.31
CA PRO A 79 8.55 -4.25 -3.09
C PRO A 79 8.12 -5.36 -4.06
N PRO A 80 6.88 -5.32 -4.55
CA PRO A 80 6.46 -6.17 -5.65
C PRO A 80 7.29 -5.87 -6.91
N ARG A 81 7.93 -6.89 -7.47
CA ARG A 81 8.81 -6.74 -8.62
C ARG A 81 8.04 -6.48 -9.90
N GLY A 82 8.62 -5.62 -10.73
CA GLY A 82 8.28 -5.52 -12.14
C GLY A 82 8.77 -6.72 -12.94
N VAL A 83 8.19 -6.94 -14.09
CA VAL A 83 8.54 -8.05 -14.98
C VAL A 83 8.81 -7.57 -16.41
N VAL A 84 9.64 -8.29 -17.15
CA VAL A 84 9.95 -8.01 -18.57
C VAL A 84 10.40 -6.54 -18.77
N GLY A 85 11.29 -6.05 -17.90
CA GLY A 85 11.80 -4.66 -17.98
C GLY A 85 10.91 -3.59 -17.35
N GLY A 86 9.78 -3.96 -16.75
CA GLY A 86 8.94 -3.04 -15.96
C GLY A 86 9.57 -2.71 -14.61
N GLU A 87 9.23 -1.54 -14.06
CA GLU A 87 9.69 -1.08 -12.75
C GLU A 87 8.98 -1.81 -11.60
N ASP A 88 9.67 -1.91 -10.48
CA ASP A 88 9.10 -2.40 -9.23
C ASP A 88 7.99 -1.45 -8.73
N GLY A 89 7.02 -2.02 -8.02
CA GLY A 89 6.05 -1.23 -7.27
C GLY A 89 6.66 -0.60 -6.03
N LYS A 90 5.89 0.19 -5.29
CA LYS A 90 6.31 0.75 -4.00
C LYS A 90 6.03 -0.24 -2.87
N PRO A 91 6.91 -0.30 -1.85
CA PRO A 91 6.67 -1.13 -0.67
C PRO A 91 5.48 -0.60 0.15
N GLY A 92 4.84 -1.49 0.91
CA GLY A 92 3.86 -1.10 1.91
C GLY A 92 4.50 -0.42 3.11
N ARG A 93 3.72 0.34 3.86
CA ARG A 93 4.16 1.03 5.09
C ARG A 93 3.10 0.99 6.16
N ALA A 94 3.55 1.00 7.41
CA ALA A 94 2.71 1.24 8.57
C ALA A 94 3.31 2.41 9.36
N ILE A 95 2.52 3.40 9.68
CA ILE A 95 2.99 4.66 10.27
C ILE A 95 2.10 4.98 11.47
N LEU A 96 2.72 5.10 12.64
CA LEU A 96 2.04 5.60 13.84
C LEU A 96 2.06 7.12 13.83
N ASN A 97 0.94 7.74 14.22
CA ASN A 97 0.72 9.18 14.30
C ASN A 97 1.17 9.96 13.04
N PRO A 98 0.63 9.61 11.83
CA PRO A 98 1.09 10.16 10.56
C PRO A 98 0.98 11.70 10.47
N ASP A 99 0.05 12.30 11.22
CA ASP A 99 -0.26 13.74 11.15
C ASP A 99 0.42 14.57 12.26
N ARG A 100 1.16 13.92 13.17
CA ARG A 100 1.85 14.61 14.28
C ARG A 100 3.33 14.31 14.26
N GLU A 101 3.72 13.19 14.89
CA GLU A 101 5.10 12.69 14.91
C GLU A 101 5.12 11.32 14.22
N PRO A 102 5.30 11.29 12.90
CA PRO A 102 5.21 10.04 12.14
C PRO A 102 6.34 9.08 12.52
N LYS A 103 5.98 7.94 13.08
CA LYS A 103 6.90 6.85 13.37
C LYS A 103 6.62 5.68 12.44
N LEU A 104 7.61 5.33 11.61
CA LEU A 104 7.52 4.15 10.76
C LEU A 104 7.59 2.89 11.63
N LEU A 105 6.63 2.01 11.45
CA LEU A 105 6.54 0.73 12.14
C LEU A 105 7.10 -0.39 11.27
N SER A 106 7.63 -1.42 11.93
CA SER A 106 8.06 -2.64 11.24
C SER A 106 6.86 -3.41 10.69
N SER A 107 7.10 -4.28 9.72
CA SER A 107 6.07 -5.18 9.17
C SER A 107 5.59 -6.25 10.17
N ARG A 108 6.27 -6.37 11.30
CA ARG A 108 5.97 -7.33 12.39
C ARG A 108 6.15 -6.62 13.73
N GLU A 109 5.13 -5.93 14.15
CA GLU A 109 5.06 -5.29 15.46
C GLU A 109 3.91 -5.91 16.25
N VAL A 110 4.08 -6.03 17.54
CA VAL A 110 3.07 -6.59 18.43
C VAL A 110 2.90 -5.70 19.66
N ASN A 111 1.64 -5.59 20.11
CA ASN A 111 1.28 -4.91 21.35
C ASN A 111 1.77 -3.44 21.43
N ILE A 112 1.69 -2.72 20.32
CA ILE A 112 1.93 -1.26 20.33
C ILE A 112 0.73 -0.61 21.00
N PRO A 113 0.90 0.06 22.15
CA PRO A 113 -0.18 0.78 22.79
C PRO A 113 -0.56 1.99 21.95
N ILE A 114 -1.86 2.21 21.80
CA ILE A 114 -2.44 3.39 21.14
C ILE A 114 -3.52 3.93 22.06
N ASP A 115 -3.38 5.19 22.41
CA ASP A 115 -4.31 5.89 23.30
C ASP A 115 -5.31 6.74 22.51
N PHE A 116 -6.29 7.27 23.20
CA PHE A 116 -7.35 8.10 22.62
C PHE A 116 -6.78 9.25 21.78
N GLY A 117 -7.28 9.38 20.57
CA GLY A 117 -6.87 10.43 19.62
C GLY A 117 -5.58 10.15 18.87
N GLU A 118 -4.82 9.12 19.20
CA GLU A 118 -3.72 8.66 18.38
C GLU A 118 -4.22 7.96 17.11
N SER A 119 -3.40 7.95 16.09
CA SER A 119 -3.77 7.39 14.79
C SER A 119 -2.67 6.49 14.23
N PHE A 120 -3.05 5.57 13.36
CA PHE A 120 -2.09 4.80 12.57
C PHE A 120 -2.55 4.69 11.12
N ALA A 121 -1.61 4.81 10.22
CA ALA A 121 -1.84 4.65 8.78
C ALA A 121 -1.27 3.33 8.28
N LEU A 122 -2.03 2.67 7.43
CA LEU A 122 -1.58 1.51 6.66
C LEU A 122 -1.58 1.88 5.17
N GLU A 123 -0.43 1.74 4.53
CA GLU A 123 -0.27 1.87 3.08
C GLU A 123 0.02 0.49 2.51
N THR A 124 -0.80 0.07 1.54
CA THR A 124 -0.55 -1.20 0.87
C THR A 124 0.63 -1.08 -0.09
N PRO A 125 1.35 -2.18 -0.38
CA PRO A 125 2.28 -2.17 -1.50
C PRO A 125 1.51 -1.95 -2.82
N SER A 126 2.14 -1.29 -3.77
CA SER A 126 1.60 -1.15 -5.13
C SER A 126 2.02 -2.32 -6.03
N GLY A 127 1.42 -2.46 -7.19
CA GLY A 127 1.78 -3.50 -8.17
C GLY A 127 3.06 -3.16 -8.94
N GLY A 128 3.85 -4.16 -9.32
CA GLY A 128 4.93 -3.99 -10.29
C GLY A 128 4.42 -3.82 -11.73
N GLY A 129 5.18 -3.09 -12.55
CA GLY A 129 4.93 -2.88 -13.98
C GLY A 129 5.35 -4.06 -14.84
N CYS A 130 4.95 -4.04 -16.10
CA CYS A 130 5.32 -5.06 -17.09
C CYS A 130 5.75 -4.42 -18.42
N GLY A 131 6.86 -4.88 -18.97
CA GLY A 131 7.43 -4.37 -20.22
C GLY A 131 8.23 -3.08 -20.03
N GLU A 132 9.15 -2.80 -20.94
CA GLU A 132 9.94 -1.56 -20.94
C GLU A 132 9.04 -0.35 -21.20
N SER A 133 9.23 0.74 -20.47
CA SER A 133 8.53 1.99 -20.71
C SER A 133 9.10 2.67 -21.97
N SER A 134 8.25 3.33 -22.75
CA SER A 134 8.67 4.05 -23.96
C SER A 134 9.68 5.18 -23.69
N GLU A 135 9.80 5.65 -22.46
CA GLU A 135 10.82 6.64 -22.06
C GLU A 135 12.24 6.04 -22.00
N SER A 136 12.38 4.75 -21.70
CA SER A 136 13.68 4.07 -21.68
C SER A 136 14.28 3.87 -23.08
N ILE A 137 13.44 3.81 -24.11
CA ILE A 137 13.88 3.55 -25.50
C ILE A 137 14.50 4.80 -26.13
N ASN A 138 14.12 5.99 -25.68
CA ASN A 138 14.64 7.25 -26.22
C ASN A 138 15.99 7.70 -25.62
N GLY A 139 16.45 7.08 -24.52
CA GLY A 139 17.72 7.41 -23.87
C GLY A 139 18.97 6.77 -24.50
N THR A 140 18.85 5.84 -25.44
CA THR A 140 19.99 5.08 -25.98
C THR A 140 20.35 5.40 -27.46
N LYS A 141 19.79 6.47 -28.02
CA LYS A 141 20.15 6.96 -29.34
C LYS A 141 20.79 8.34 -29.28
N SER A 142 21.98 8.43 -28.71
CA SER A 142 22.91 9.53 -28.99
C SER A 142 24.32 9.14 -28.55
N VAL A 143 24.95 8.22 -29.30
CA VAL A 143 26.40 8.18 -29.46
C VAL A 143 26.64 7.69 -30.87
N ALA A 144 26.85 8.58 -31.75
CA ALA A 144 27.58 8.36 -32.99
C ALA A 144 28.63 9.46 -33.12
#